data_9a4ecb907e183cd942dc2e0ed4562c4f
#
_entry.id   9a4ecb907e183cd942dc2e0ed4562c4f
#
_cell.length_a   1.000
_cell.length_b   1.000
_cell.length_c   1.000
_cell.angle_alpha   90.00
_cell.angle_beta   90.00
_cell.angle_gamma   90.00
#
_symmetry.space_group_name_H-M   'P 1'
#
loop_
_entity.id
_entity.type
_entity.pdbx_description
1 polymer ?
#
loop_
_entity_poly.entity_id
_entity_poly.type
_entity_poly.pdbx_seq_one_letter_code
_entity_poly.pdbx_strand_id
1 'polypeptide(L)'
;MDLEINDFGQINNAKINIKKINVVGGVNSSGKSTVSKILYCYLKSEIDDESIDYLLDSEELSDLDDSNIKFETDFIPSDIFYLDNISVLDLKDLEILRFDHIIHIKEALEDDIVNNDSEILSKIQDIIKSDCPMAQENSSGIKEIGIIQVLLQNDKLKENSFLIIDEPEASLHPEWEIKFAEILVLLAKELNIHIYLNSHSPMFIEAISLYSQYYDLLSETNFYLTQKQENGKYNFKKINPKNMGAVYENLTSPYDELDKLKAKILFKE
;
A
#
# COMPACT_ATOMS: atom_id res chain seq x y z
N MET A 1 -6.56 -7.78 -13.74
CA MET A 1 -5.82 -6.59 -14.17
C MET A 1 -4.35 -6.95 -14.27
N ASP A 2 -3.68 -6.53 -15.32
CA ASP A 2 -2.26 -6.82 -15.52
C ASP A 2 -1.50 -5.52 -15.84
N LEU A 3 -0.48 -5.26 -15.03
CA LEU A 3 0.43 -4.11 -15.19
C LEU A 3 1.82 -4.62 -15.54
N GLU A 4 2.36 -4.18 -16.66
CA GLU A 4 3.73 -4.47 -17.07
C GLU A 4 4.50 -3.16 -17.24
N ILE A 5 5.63 -3.05 -16.55
CA ILE A 5 6.53 -1.89 -16.60
C ILE A 5 7.93 -2.41 -16.96
N ASN A 6 8.53 -1.83 -17.98
CA ASN A 6 9.87 -2.19 -18.46
C ASN A 6 10.74 -0.95 -18.51
N ASP A 7 11.92 -1.02 -17.90
CA ASP A 7 12.98 -0.02 -17.93
C ASP A 7 12.50 1.42 -17.65
N PHE A 8 11.76 1.60 -16.55
CA PHE A 8 11.23 2.89 -16.11
C PHE A 8 11.77 3.27 -14.73
N GLY A 9 12.41 4.42 -14.60
CA GLY A 9 13.01 4.89 -13.35
C GLY A 9 13.93 3.82 -12.72
N GLN A 10 13.64 3.42 -11.48
CA GLN A 10 14.35 2.36 -10.76
C GLN A 10 13.87 0.94 -11.14
N ILE A 11 12.83 0.82 -11.96
CA ILE A 11 12.24 -0.46 -12.36
C ILE A 11 12.93 -0.99 -13.60
N ASN A 12 13.54 -2.18 -13.51
CA ASN A 12 14.03 -2.90 -14.65
C ASN A 12 12.91 -3.69 -15.34
N ASN A 13 12.14 -4.44 -14.54
CA ASN A 13 10.95 -5.14 -15.01
C ASN A 13 9.97 -5.37 -13.85
N ALA A 14 8.70 -5.01 -14.05
CA ALA A 14 7.62 -5.34 -13.16
C ALA A 14 6.45 -5.92 -13.97
N LYS A 15 6.10 -7.20 -13.69
CA LYS A 15 4.89 -7.85 -14.21
C LYS A 15 4.01 -8.19 -13.03
N ILE A 16 2.97 -7.38 -12.85
CA ILE A 16 2.09 -7.45 -11.70
C ILE A 16 0.69 -7.82 -12.17
N ASN A 17 0.28 -9.03 -11.85
CA ASN A 17 -1.11 -9.45 -11.98
C ASN A 17 -1.86 -9.02 -10.73
N ILE A 18 -2.76 -8.06 -10.87
CA ILE A 18 -3.48 -7.44 -9.76
C ILE A 18 -4.73 -8.27 -9.45
N LYS A 19 -4.79 -8.74 -8.22
CA LYS A 19 -5.91 -9.43 -7.61
C LYS A 19 -6.60 -8.55 -6.57
N LYS A 20 -7.44 -9.16 -5.73
CA LYS A 20 -8.14 -8.45 -4.66
C LYS A 20 -7.18 -7.81 -3.64
N ILE A 21 -6.12 -8.52 -3.22
CA ILE A 21 -5.07 -7.99 -2.37
C ILE A 21 -3.72 -8.19 -3.06
N ASN A 22 -2.92 -7.14 -3.13
CA ASN A 22 -1.58 -7.17 -3.71
C ASN A 22 -0.60 -6.51 -2.77
N VAL A 23 0.47 -7.22 -2.44
CA VAL A 23 1.50 -6.74 -1.54
C VAL A 23 2.85 -6.76 -2.25
N VAL A 24 3.51 -5.62 -2.28
CA VAL A 24 4.86 -5.47 -2.83
C VAL A 24 5.83 -5.16 -1.70
N GLY A 25 6.66 -6.13 -1.37
CA GLY A 25 7.75 -5.98 -0.42
C GLY A 25 9.04 -5.52 -1.10
N GLY A 26 9.84 -4.74 -0.39
CA GLY A 26 11.16 -4.35 -0.91
C GLY A 26 11.79 -3.19 -0.18
N VAL A 27 13.09 -3.00 -0.42
CA VAL A 27 13.85 -1.90 0.17
C VAL A 27 13.39 -0.53 -0.35
N ASN A 28 13.76 0.53 0.36
CA ASN A 28 13.47 1.90 -0.08
C ASN A 28 14.13 2.19 -1.44
N SER A 29 13.50 3.07 -2.21
CA SER A 29 13.97 3.48 -3.56
C SER A 29 14.05 2.32 -4.56
N SER A 30 13.27 1.25 -4.39
CA SER A 30 13.21 0.13 -5.33
C SER A 30 12.13 0.26 -6.41
N GLY A 31 11.42 1.40 -6.47
CA GLY A 31 10.38 1.68 -7.45
C GLY A 31 8.96 1.27 -7.03
N LYS A 32 8.75 0.86 -5.77
CA LYS A 32 7.41 0.46 -5.27
C LYS A 32 6.39 1.60 -5.40
N SER A 33 6.71 2.78 -4.86
CA SER A 33 5.81 3.96 -4.93
C SER A 33 5.59 4.45 -6.36
N THR A 34 6.58 4.26 -7.25
CA THR A 34 6.42 4.53 -8.68
C THR A 34 5.33 3.63 -9.29
N VAL A 35 5.30 2.34 -8.93
CA VAL A 35 4.22 1.42 -9.37
C VAL A 35 2.87 1.87 -8.82
N SER A 36 2.79 2.27 -7.54
CA SER A 36 1.55 2.79 -6.94
C SER A 36 1.01 4.01 -7.67
N LYS A 37 1.87 4.97 -7.96
CA LYS A 37 1.51 6.19 -8.71
C LYS A 37 1.00 5.87 -10.12
N ILE A 38 1.73 5.02 -10.85
CA ILE A 38 1.34 4.57 -12.18
C ILE A 38 -0.04 3.89 -12.13
N LEU A 39 -0.23 2.97 -11.18
CA LEU A 39 -1.49 2.26 -11.01
C LEU A 39 -2.64 3.22 -10.67
N TYR A 40 -2.41 4.19 -9.78
CA TYR A 40 -3.40 5.21 -9.44
C TYR A 40 -3.79 6.03 -10.67
N CYS A 41 -2.81 6.54 -11.44
CA CYS A 41 -3.06 7.35 -12.62
C CYS A 41 -3.90 6.60 -13.66
N TYR A 42 -3.53 5.34 -13.98
CA TYR A 42 -4.30 4.55 -14.94
C TYR A 42 -5.72 4.26 -14.48
N LEU A 43 -5.91 3.86 -13.21
CA LEU A 43 -7.25 3.59 -12.69
C LEU A 43 -8.09 4.86 -12.53
N LYS A 44 -7.47 5.99 -12.20
CA LYS A 44 -8.16 7.27 -12.09
C LYS A 44 -8.63 7.77 -13.46
N SER A 45 -7.80 7.63 -14.51
CA SER A 45 -8.19 8.00 -15.87
C SER A 45 -9.35 7.16 -16.42
N GLU A 46 -9.53 5.92 -15.96
CA GLU A 46 -10.69 5.09 -16.31
C GLU A 46 -12.00 5.59 -15.65
N ILE A 47 -11.90 6.31 -14.53
CA ILE A 47 -13.05 6.85 -13.80
C ILE A 47 -13.46 8.22 -14.37
N ASP A 48 -12.50 9.14 -14.54
CA ASP A 48 -12.78 10.56 -14.73
C ASP A 48 -12.49 11.07 -16.15
N ASP A 49 -12.00 10.23 -17.08
CA ASP A 49 -11.61 10.60 -18.46
C ASP A 49 -10.60 11.78 -18.49
N GLU A 50 -9.87 12.02 -17.39
CA GLU A 50 -8.87 13.07 -17.24
C GLU A 50 -7.44 12.54 -17.48
N SER A 51 -6.53 13.43 -17.91
CA SER A 51 -5.19 13.03 -18.28
C SER A 51 -4.31 12.66 -17.09
N ILE A 52 -3.43 11.70 -17.30
CA ILE A 52 -2.53 11.00 -16.33
C ILE A 52 -1.49 11.93 -15.68
N ASP A 53 -1.47 13.23 -15.96
CA ASP A 53 -0.31 14.13 -15.78
C ASP A 53 0.01 14.55 -14.33
N TYR A 54 -0.71 14.06 -13.31
CA TYR A 54 -0.72 14.75 -12.00
C TYR A 54 0.18 14.18 -10.91
N LEU A 55 0.61 12.93 -10.98
CA LEU A 55 1.37 12.28 -9.89
C LEU A 55 2.83 11.97 -10.20
N LEU A 56 3.21 12.08 -11.46
CA LEU A 56 4.58 11.83 -11.88
C LEU A 56 5.29 13.17 -12.05
N ASP A 57 6.52 13.28 -11.54
CA ASP A 57 7.34 14.45 -11.77
C ASP A 57 7.60 14.65 -13.26
N SER A 58 7.83 15.89 -13.70
CA SER A 58 8.05 16.23 -15.11
C SER A 58 9.21 15.46 -15.76
N GLU A 59 10.18 15.01 -14.97
CA GLU A 59 11.27 14.13 -15.44
C GLU A 59 10.78 12.68 -15.61
N GLU A 60 9.93 12.17 -14.70
CA GLU A 60 9.31 10.86 -14.80
C GLU A 60 8.31 10.80 -15.97
N LEU A 61 7.54 11.89 -16.21
CA LEU A 61 6.64 12.01 -17.35
C LEU A 61 7.37 12.03 -18.70
N SER A 62 8.56 12.62 -18.78
CA SER A 62 9.35 12.65 -20.02
C SER A 62 9.85 11.26 -20.45
N ASP A 63 9.94 10.32 -19.49
CA ASP A 63 10.37 8.93 -19.71
C ASP A 63 9.16 7.98 -19.92
N LEU A 64 7.92 8.49 -19.80
CA LEU A 64 6.70 7.76 -20.17
C LEU A 64 6.60 7.65 -21.69
N ASP A 65 7.27 6.65 -22.24
CA ASP A 65 6.98 6.17 -23.58
C ASP A 65 5.93 5.04 -23.44
N ASP A 66 4.83 5.10 -24.19
CA ASP A 66 3.76 4.06 -24.24
C ASP A 66 4.32 2.66 -24.49
N SER A 67 5.59 2.55 -24.93
CA SER A 67 6.29 1.28 -25.10
C SER A 67 6.74 0.63 -23.79
N ASN A 68 6.92 1.41 -22.70
CA ASN A 68 7.51 0.96 -21.45
C ASN A 68 6.49 0.50 -20.41
N ILE A 69 5.25 0.98 -20.53
CA ILE A 69 4.18 0.66 -19.60
C ILE A 69 2.97 0.11 -20.38
N LYS A 70 2.47 -1.03 -19.92
CA LYS A 70 1.24 -1.64 -20.43
C LYS A 70 0.33 -1.95 -19.27
N PHE A 71 -0.90 -1.45 -19.35
CA PHE A 71 -1.94 -1.74 -18.39
C PHE A 71 -3.17 -2.30 -19.10
N GLU A 72 -3.60 -3.48 -18.70
CA GLU A 72 -4.77 -4.16 -19.27
C GLU A 72 -5.76 -4.46 -18.14
N THR A 73 -6.97 -3.91 -18.27
CA THR A 73 -8.04 -4.13 -17.30
C THR A 73 -9.41 -4.06 -17.93
N ASP A 74 -10.31 -4.95 -17.49
CA ASP A 74 -11.75 -4.84 -17.72
C ASP A 74 -12.45 -4.30 -16.45
N PHE A 75 -11.68 -4.00 -15.40
CA PHE A 75 -12.20 -3.54 -14.12
C PHE A 75 -12.10 -2.02 -14.02
N ILE A 76 -13.24 -1.38 -13.80
CA ILE A 76 -13.34 0.05 -13.49
C ILE A 76 -13.76 0.16 -12.04
N PRO A 77 -12.92 0.71 -11.13
CA PRO A 77 -13.28 0.86 -9.74
C PRO A 77 -14.41 1.88 -9.56
N SER A 78 -15.21 1.69 -8.51
CA SER A 78 -16.26 2.67 -8.14
C SER A 78 -15.66 3.97 -7.62
N ASP A 79 -14.47 3.92 -7.04
CA ASP A 79 -13.62 5.02 -6.63
C ASP A 79 -12.21 4.51 -6.33
N ILE A 80 -11.21 5.39 -6.28
CA ILE A 80 -9.82 5.05 -5.99
C ILE A 80 -9.22 6.01 -4.97
N PHE A 81 -8.59 5.46 -3.94
CA PHE A 81 -7.89 6.23 -2.90
C PHE A 81 -6.43 5.81 -2.83
N TYR A 82 -5.54 6.79 -2.79
CA TYR A 82 -4.10 6.58 -2.61
C TYR A 82 -3.64 7.25 -1.33
N LEU A 83 -3.32 6.44 -0.32
CA LEU A 83 -2.77 6.86 0.95
C LEU A 83 -1.24 6.68 0.92
N ASP A 84 -0.53 7.78 1.01
CA ASP A 84 0.93 7.82 1.15
C ASP A 84 1.33 8.57 2.43
N ASN A 85 2.62 8.62 2.73
CA ASN A 85 3.12 9.32 3.91
C ASN A 85 2.80 10.83 3.90
N ILE A 86 2.52 11.42 2.74
CA ILE A 86 2.18 12.84 2.61
C ILE A 86 0.70 13.05 2.93
N SER A 87 -0.19 12.16 2.50
CA SER A 87 -1.63 12.25 2.78
C SER A 87 -1.96 12.18 4.28
N VAL A 88 -1.02 11.64 5.08
CA VAL A 88 -1.13 11.52 6.54
C VAL A 88 -0.59 12.76 7.29
N LEU A 89 0.18 13.63 6.64
CA LEU A 89 0.56 14.92 7.19
C LEU A 89 -0.65 15.82 7.38
N ASP A 90 -0.60 16.71 8.37
CA ASP A 90 -1.73 17.55 8.77
C ASP A 90 -2.40 18.21 7.55
N LEU A 91 -3.61 17.77 7.20
CA LEU A 91 -4.37 18.28 6.05
C LEU A 91 -4.60 19.80 6.08
N LYS A 92 -4.34 20.46 7.22
CA LYS A 92 -4.44 21.91 7.39
C LYS A 92 -3.25 22.68 6.81
N ASP A 93 -2.08 22.07 6.72
CA ASP A 93 -0.84 22.72 6.24
C ASP A 93 -0.60 22.50 4.74
N LEU A 94 -1.47 21.77 4.04
CA LEU A 94 -1.31 21.37 2.64
C LEU A 94 -1.83 22.37 1.60
N GLU A 95 -2.11 23.62 1.98
CA GLU A 95 -2.51 24.67 1.01
C GLU A 95 -1.45 24.94 -0.10
N ILE A 96 -0.24 24.39 0.05
CA ILE A 96 0.90 24.64 -0.84
C ILE A 96 1.16 23.48 -1.82
N LEU A 97 0.68 22.27 -1.53
CA LEU A 97 0.95 21.07 -2.33
C LEU A 97 -0.30 20.65 -3.11
N ARG A 98 -0.28 20.88 -4.43
CA ARG A 98 -1.34 20.42 -5.36
C ARG A 98 -1.09 18.96 -5.74
N PHE A 99 -1.35 18.04 -4.83
CA PHE A 99 -1.41 16.61 -5.14
C PHE A 99 -2.89 16.21 -5.25
N ASP A 100 -3.34 15.87 -6.44
CA ASP A 100 -4.76 15.58 -6.70
C ASP A 100 -5.32 14.44 -5.85
N HIS A 101 -4.51 13.40 -5.56
CA HIS A 101 -4.93 12.31 -4.68
C HIS A 101 -5.22 12.79 -3.25
N ILE A 102 -4.48 13.81 -2.74
CA ILE A 102 -4.71 14.40 -1.42
C ILE A 102 -5.97 15.26 -1.43
N ILE A 103 -6.19 16.02 -2.51
CA ILE A 103 -7.40 16.82 -2.70
C ILE A 103 -8.61 15.90 -2.73
N HIS A 104 -8.53 14.81 -3.49
CA HIS A 104 -9.60 13.82 -3.58
C HIS A 104 -9.93 13.19 -2.21
N ILE A 105 -8.91 12.82 -1.43
CA ILE A 105 -9.12 12.32 -0.06
C ILE A 105 -9.79 13.40 0.80
N LYS A 106 -9.30 14.64 0.74
CA LYS A 106 -9.84 15.75 1.55
C LYS A 106 -11.32 15.99 1.23
N GLU A 107 -11.69 16.08 -0.02
CA GLU A 107 -13.08 16.22 -0.45
C GLU A 107 -13.95 15.06 0.03
N ALA A 108 -13.45 13.83 -0.09
CA ALA A 108 -14.16 12.65 0.40
C ALA A 108 -14.34 12.61 1.93
N LEU A 109 -13.46 13.28 2.70
CA LEU A 109 -13.55 13.40 4.14
C LEU A 109 -14.47 14.54 4.60
N GLU A 110 -14.64 15.58 3.77
CA GLU A 110 -15.47 16.77 4.07
C GLU A 110 -16.96 16.53 3.78
N ASP A 111 -17.31 15.50 3.03
CA ASP A 111 -18.71 15.17 2.73
C ASP A 111 -19.49 14.80 4.01
N ASP A 112 -20.81 15.11 4.01
CA ASP A 112 -21.69 14.85 5.12
C ASP A 112 -21.69 13.36 5.51
N ILE A 113 -21.52 13.09 6.82
CA ILE A 113 -21.56 11.75 7.38
C ILE A 113 -22.94 11.14 7.09
N VAL A 114 -22.98 10.23 6.15
CA VAL A 114 -24.10 9.33 6.00
C VAL A 114 -23.94 8.33 7.15
N ASN A 115 -24.79 8.42 8.18
CA ASN A 115 -24.79 7.49 9.32
C ASN A 115 -24.96 6.06 8.80
N ASN A 116 -23.85 5.44 8.42
CA ASN A 116 -23.78 4.05 8.03
C ASN A 116 -23.42 3.25 9.29
N ASP A 117 -24.42 2.74 9.99
CA ASP A 117 -24.27 1.67 10.99
C ASP A 117 -23.90 0.36 10.27
N SER A 118 -22.75 0.38 9.55
CA SER A 118 -22.32 -0.80 8.82
C SER A 118 -21.71 -1.82 9.78
N GLU A 119 -22.06 -3.09 9.59
CA GLU A 119 -21.51 -4.22 10.36
C GLU A 119 -19.98 -4.23 10.33
N ILE A 120 -19.39 -3.79 9.23
CA ILE A 120 -17.93 -3.72 9.08
C ILE A 120 -17.30 -2.65 9.97
N LEU A 121 -17.95 -1.48 10.15
CA LEU A 121 -17.46 -0.45 11.09
C LEU A 121 -17.46 -0.98 12.52
N SER A 122 -18.48 -1.75 12.90
CA SER A 122 -18.52 -2.42 14.20
C SER A 122 -17.37 -3.40 14.37
N LYS A 123 -17.10 -4.26 13.37
CA LYS A 123 -15.98 -5.21 13.40
C LYS A 123 -14.62 -4.50 13.51
N ILE A 124 -14.41 -3.43 12.73
CA ILE A 124 -13.17 -2.62 12.82
C ILE A 124 -13.03 -1.99 14.21
N GLN A 125 -14.10 -1.45 14.76
CA GLN A 125 -14.08 -0.88 16.11
C GLN A 125 -13.75 -1.92 17.17
N ASP A 126 -14.23 -3.14 17.02
CA ASP A 126 -13.93 -4.24 17.95
C ASP A 126 -12.45 -4.66 17.87
N ILE A 127 -11.86 -4.69 16.67
CA ILE A 127 -10.42 -4.93 16.49
C ILE A 127 -9.59 -3.82 17.16
N ILE A 128 -10.01 -2.57 16.99
CA ILE A 128 -9.32 -1.41 17.59
C ILE A 128 -9.43 -1.42 19.11
N LYS A 129 -10.60 -1.77 19.67
CA LYS A 129 -10.86 -1.75 21.11
C LYS A 129 -10.21 -2.91 21.86
N SER A 130 -9.88 -4.00 21.17
CA SER A 130 -9.60 -5.27 21.82
C SER A 130 -8.38 -5.32 22.72
N ASP A 131 -7.52 -4.29 22.87
CA ASP A 131 -6.44 -4.33 23.85
C ASP A 131 -5.60 -3.04 24.03
N CYS A 132 -6.07 -1.84 23.69
CA CYS A 132 -5.24 -0.66 23.89
C CYS A 132 -5.95 0.52 24.58
N PRO A 133 -5.50 0.92 25.82
CA PRO A 133 -6.00 2.10 26.53
C PRO A 133 -5.58 3.44 25.88
N MET A 134 -4.78 3.42 24.83
CA MET A 134 -4.04 4.57 24.30
C MET A 134 -4.48 5.02 22.91
N ALA A 135 -5.73 4.82 22.51
CA ALA A 135 -6.30 5.36 21.26
C ALA A 135 -6.39 6.91 21.25
N GLN A 136 -5.66 7.59 22.12
CA GLN A 136 -5.71 9.07 22.27
C GLN A 136 -4.47 9.80 21.77
N GLU A 137 -3.44 9.14 21.24
CA GLU A 137 -2.20 9.84 20.85
C GLU A 137 -1.89 9.70 19.34
N ASN A 138 -1.83 10.82 18.75
CA ASN A 138 -1.25 11.40 17.51
C ASN A 138 -0.15 10.62 16.75
N SER A 139 -0.19 9.30 16.60
CA SER A 139 0.71 8.61 15.68
C SER A 139 0.15 8.63 14.25
N SER A 140 1.01 8.83 13.25
CA SER A 140 0.62 8.89 11.83
C SER A 140 -0.12 7.64 11.37
N GLY A 141 0.24 6.46 11.83
CA GLY A 141 -0.41 5.21 11.43
C GLY A 141 -1.83 5.04 11.99
N ILE A 142 -2.16 5.64 13.16
CA ILE A 142 -3.55 5.72 13.65
C ILE A 142 -4.37 6.66 12.76
N LYS A 143 -3.73 7.67 12.13
CA LYS A 143 -4.40 8.57 11.19
C LYS A 143 -4.88 7.85 9.94
N GLU A 144 -4.11 6.92 9.36
CA GLU A 144 -4.53 6.13 8.20
C GLU A 144 -5.77 5.28 8.51
N ILE A 145 -5.80 4.62 9.66
CA ILE A 145 -6.99 3.90 10.13
C ILE A 145 -8.16 4.87 10.30
N GLY A 146 -7.93 6.07 10.83
CA GLY A 146 -8.92 7.13 10.96
C GLY A 146 -9.47 7.59 9.62
N ILE A 147 -8.62 7.82 8.62
CA ILE A 147 -9.02 8.17 7.25
C ILE A 147 -9.92 7.07 6.67
N ILE A 148 -9.52 5.80 6.77
CA ILE A 148 -10.31 4.67 6.29
C ILE A 148 -11.68 4.62 7.00
N GLN A 149 -11.73 4.86 8.31
CA GLN A 149 -13.00 4.90 9.03
C GLN A 149 -13.93 6.01 8.55
N VAL A 150 -13.40 7.22 8.31
CA VAL A 150 -14.21 8.34 7.80
C VAL A 150 -14.66 8.07 6.36
N LEU A 151 -13.80 7.54 5.50
CA LEU A 151 -14.18 7.15 4.14
C LEU A 151 -15.31 6.11 4.13
N LEU A 152 -15.31 5.17 5.09
CA LEU A 152 -16.40 4.20 5.26
C LEU A 152 -17.68 4.88 5.78
N GLN A 153 -17.57 5.80 6.74
CA GLN A 153 -18.72 6.53 7.30
C GLN A 153 -19.40 7.44 6.27
N ASN A 154 -18.62 8.00 5.35
CA ASN A 154 -19.09 8.86 4.26
C ASN A 154 -19.52 8.06 3.02
N ASP A 155 -19.56 6.73 3.09
CA ASP A 155 -19.90 5.82 1.96
C ASP A 155 -18.99 6.03 0.71
N LYS A 156 -17.77 6.49 0.93
CA LYS A 156 -16.78 6.70 -0.14
C LYS A 156 -15.99 5.43 -0.41
N LEU A 157 -15.50 4.77 0.64
CA LEU A 157 -14.89 3.46 0.52
C LEU A 157 -16.00 2.39 0.55
N LYS A 158 -16.38 1.90 -0.61
CA LYS A 158 -17.52 1.01 -0.84
C LYS A 158 -17.18 -0.14 -1.76
N GLU A 159 -18.17 -0.97 -2.09
CA GLU A 159 -17.97 -2.11 -2.98
C GLU A 159 -17.29 -1.71 -4.30
N ASN A 160 -16.31 -2.50 -4.71
CA ASN A 160 -15.47 -2.29 -5.90
C ASN A 160 -14.59 -1.02 -5.87
N SER A 161 -14.41 -0.36 -4.73
CA SER A 161 -13.38 0.67 -4.61
C SER A 161 -11.97 0.07 -4.70
N PHE A 162 -11.00 0.89 -5.06
CA PHE A 162 -9.59 0.53 -5.09
C PHE A 162 -8.81 1.37 -4.06
N LEU A 163 -8.07 0.71 -3.19
CA LEU A 163 -7.28 1.34 -2.12
C LEU A 163 -5.80 1.05 -2.32
N ILE A 164 -5.01 2.07 -2.53
CA ILE A 164 -3.55 1.99 -2.60
C ILE A 164 -2.98 2.58 -1.31
N ILE A 165 -2.07 1.87 -0.64
CA ILE A 165 -1.39 2.37 0.56
C ILE A 165 0.12 2.15 0.44
N ASP A 166 0.88 3.22 0.60
CA ASP A 166 2.33 3.20 0.64
C ASP A 166 2.82 3.21 2.08
N GLU A 167 3.55 2.17 2.47
CA GLU A 167 4.16 1.99 3.78
C GLU A 167 3.16 2.09 4.95
N PRO A 168 2.07 1.28 4.94
CA PRO A 168 1.03 1.31 5.98
C PRO A 168 1.56 1.07 7.40
N GLU A 169 2.73 0.44 7.51
CA GLU A 169 3.42 0.21 8.78
C GLU A 169 4.22 1.41 9.28
N ALA A 170 4.41 2.44 8.46
CA ALA A 170 5.19 3.61 8.85
C ALA A 170 4.60 4.28 10.11
N SER A 171 5.42 4.42 11.14
CA SER A 171 5.03 5.01 12.43
C SER A 171 4.02 4.20 13.25
N LEU A 172 3.77 2.92 12.90
CA LEU A 172 2.98 2.01 13.71
C LEU A 172 3.85 1.25 14.73
N HIS A 173 3.30 1.02 15.91
CA HIS A 173 3.83 0.00 16.82
C HIS A 173 3.54 -1.40 16.25
N PRO A 174 4.42 -2.39 16.43
CA PRO A 174 4.24 -3.74 15.90
C PRO A 174 2.85 -4.38 16.13
N GLU A 175 2.25 -4.15 17.28
CA GLU A 175 0.88 -4.64 17.57
C GLU A 175 -0.16 -4.01 16.63
N TRP A 176 0.04 -2.74 16.26
CA TRP A 176 -0.86 -2.04 15.36
C TRP A 176 -0.65 -2.43 13.89
N GLU A 177 0.57 -2.80 13.50
CA GLU A 177 0.83 -3.39 12.18
C GLU A 177 -0.04 -4.64 11.98
N ILE A 178 -0.09 -5.53 12.99
CA ILE A 178 -0.87 -6.77 12.94
C ILE A 178 -2.37 -6.46 12.84
N LYS A 179 -2.88 -5.54 13.65
CA LYS A 179 -4.29 -5.12 13.63
C LYS A 179 -4.69 -4.45 12.32
N PHE A 180 -3.80 -3.59 11.81
CA PHE A 180 -4.06 -2.90 10.55
C PHE A 180 -4.08 -3.88 9.37
N ALA A 181 -3.19 -4.87 9.35
CA ALA A 181 -3.22 -5.95 8.39
C ALA A 181 -4.56 -6.71 8.42
N GLU A 182 -5.09 -7.01 9.61
CA GLU A 182 -6.41 -7.64 9.76
C GLU A 182 -7.53 -6.77 9.19
N ILE A 183 -7.55 -5.48 9.53
CA ILE A 183 -8.54 -4.52 9.04
C ILE A 183 -8.53 -4.48 7.51
N LEU A 184 -7.37 -4.39 6.88
CA LEU A 184 -7.27 -4.32 5.42
C LEU A 184 -7.79 -5.61 4.75
N VAL A 185 -7.44 -6.78 5.27
CA VAL A 185 -7.94 -8.05 4.73
C VAL A 185 -9.45 -8.17 4.93
N LEU A 186 -9.97 -7.74 6.07
CA LEU A 186 -11.40 -7.74 6.36
C LEU A 186 -12.17 -6.81 5.41
N LEU A 187 -11.64 -5.61 5.12
CA LEU A 187 -12.20 -4.68 4.14
C LEU A 187 -12.28 -5.32 2.75
N ALA A 188 -11.19 -5.96 2.31
CA ALA A 188 -11.17 -6.64 1.01
C ALA A 188 -12.21 -7.76 0.94
N LYS A 189 -12.44 -8.48 2.05
CA LYS A 189 -13.43 -9.56 2.14
C LYS A 189 -14.86 -9.06 2.12
N GLU A 190 -15.18 -8.16 3.04
CA GLU A 190 -16.57 -7.78 3.34
C GLU A 190 -17.12 -6.75 2.32
N LEU A 191 -16.30 -5.83 1.87
CA LEU A 191 -16.69 -4.80 0.89
C LEU A 191 -16.30 -5.12 -0.55
N ASN A 192 -15.64 -6.25 -0.79
CA ASN A 192 -15.16 -6.60 -2.14
C ASN A 192 -14.28 -5.53 -2.78
N ILE A 193 -13.52 -4.77 -1.97
CA ILE A 193 -12.57 -3.76 -2.49
C ILE A 193 -11.27 -4.41 -2.96
N HIS A 194 -10.57 -3.71 -3.84
CA HIS A 194 -9.21 -4.08 -4.24
C HIS A 194 -8.20 -3.28 -3.43
N ILE A 195 -7.13 -3.94 -3.00
CA ILE A 195 -6.08 -3.32 -2.18
C ILE A 195 -4.71 -3.58 -2.80
N TYR A 196 -3.92 -2.52 -2.92
CA TYR A 196 -2.52 -2.58 -3.33
C TYR A 196 -1.66 -1.92 -2.24
N LEU A 197 -0.68 -2.66 -1.73
CA LEU A 197 0.14 -2.28 -0.59
C LEU A 197 1.62 -2.33 -0.95
N ASN A 198 2.35 -1.28 -0.65
CA ASN A 198 3.81 -1.33 -0.60
C ASN A 198 4.26 -1.38 0.86
N SER A 199 5.17 -2.28 1.16
CA SER A 199 5.67 -2.43 2.53
C SER A 199 7.15 -2.81 2.55
N HIS A 200 7.84 -2.39 3.60
CA HIS A 200 9.18 -2.85 3.93
C HIS A 200 9.23 -3.62 5.27
N SER A 201 8.07 -3.82 5.92
CA SER A 201 7.96 -4.62 7.14
C SER A 201 7.70 -6.10 6.83
N PRO A 202 8.64 -7.02 7.11
CA PRO A 202 8.40 -8.45 6.98
C PRO A 202 7.20 -8.91 7.80
N MET A 203 7.03 -8.32 8.99
CA MET A 203 5.94 -8.67 9.91
C MET A 203 4.57 -8.26 9.35
N PHE A 204 4.46 -7.07 8.78
CA PHE A 204 3.21 -6.61 8.15
C PHE A 204 2.84 -7.49 6.95
N ILE A 205 3.83 -7.81 6.08
CA ILE A 205 3.62 -8.69 4.92
C ILE A 205 3.19 -10.10 5.37
N GLU A 206 3.81 -10.64 6.42
CA GLU A 206 3.41 -11.94 6.98
C GLU A 206 2.00 -11.88 7.59
N ALA A 207 1.66 -10.81 8.32
CA ALA A 207 0.33 -10.62 8.89
C ALA A 207 -0.74 -10.60 7.79
N ILE A 208 -0.54 -9.86 6.70
CA ILE A 208 -1.46 -9.89 5.54
C ILE A 208 -1.61 -11.33 4.99
N SER A 209 -0.51 -12.09 4.90
CA SER A 209 -0.56 -13.47 4.41
C SER A 209 -1.38 -14.37 5.32
N LEU A 210 -1.17 -14.27 6.63
CA LEU A 210 -1.86 -15.08 7.63
C LEU A 210 -3.36 -14.72 7.71
N TYR A 211 -3.71 -13.43 7.72
CA TYR A 211 -5.11 -13.02 7.70
C TYR A 211 -5.79 -13.35 6.37
N SER A 212 -5.09 -13.24 5.24
CA SER A 212 -5.62 -13.69 3.95
C SER A 212 -5.93 -15.19 3.96
N GLN A 213 -5.10 -16.00 4.64
CA GLN A 213 -5.39 -17.41 4.83
C GLN A 213 -6.56 -17.63 5.80
N TYR A 214 -6.60 -16.91 6.91
CA TYR A 214 -7.64 -17.02 7.93
C TYR A 214 -9.03 -16.69 7.39
N TYR A 215 -9.11 -15.68 6.52
CA TYR A 215 -10.34 -15.22 5.89
C TYR A 215 -10.63 -15.85 4.50
N ASP A 216 -9.90 -16.90 4.10
CA ASP A 216 -10.06 -17.62 2.82
C ASP A 216 -9.82 -16.77 1.55
N LEU A 217 -9.01 -15.71 1.66
CA LEU A 217 -8.64 -14.82 0.55
C LEU A 217 -7.25 -15.09 -0.04
N LEU A 218 -6.52 -16.11 0.42
CA LEU A 218 -5.14 -16.34 -0.01
C LEU A 218 -5.01 -16.60 -1.52
N SER A 219 -6.01 -17.20 -2.14
CA SER A 219 -6.05 -17.40 -3.60
C SER A 219 -6.25 -16.08 -4.37
N GLU A 220 -6.85 -15.08 -3.73
CA GLU A 220 -7.10 -13.73 -4.24
C GLU A 220 -6.02 -12.72 -3.80
N THR A 221 -4.94 -13.21 -3.17
CA THR A 221 -3.83 -12.37 -2.68
C THR A 221 -2.55 -12.69 -3.43
N ASN A 222 -1.88 -11.67 -3.94
CA ASN A 222 -0.58 -11.77 -4.58
C ASN A 222 0.49 -11.06 -3.76
N PHE A 223 1.68 -11.66 -3.73
CA PHE A 223 2.86 -11.10 -3.09
C PHE A 223 3.99 -10.97 -4.10
N TYR A 224 4.68 -9.84 -4.08
CA TYR A 224 5.83 -9.54 -4.89
C TYR A 224 6.97 -9.04 -4.02
N LEU A 225 8.22 -9.32 -4.44
CA LEU A 225 9.43 -8.75 -3.83
C LEU A 225 10.27 -8.06 -4.89
N THR A 226 10.80 -6.90 -4.55
CA THR A 226 11.78 -6.23 -5.39
C THR A 226 13.14 -6.87 -5.22
N GLN A 227 13.81 -7.17 -6.33
CA GLN A 227 15.14 -7.77 -6.36
C GLN A 227 16.07 -6.91 -7.19
N LYS A 228 17.15 -6.42 -6.56
CA LYS A 228 18.16 -5.60 -7.23
C LYS A 228 18.92 -6.41 -8.28
N GLN A 229 19.10 -5.82 -9.46
CA GLN A 229 19.83 -6.39 -10.57
C GLN A 229 21.25 -5.81 -10.67
N GLU A 230 22.10 -6.39 -11.50
CA GLU A 230 23.49 -5.94 -11.71
C GLU A 230 23.56 -4.50 -12.25
N ASN A 231 22.57 -4.08 -13.04
CA ASN A 231 22.45 -2.71 -13.56
C ASN A 231 21.98 -1.67 -12.53
N GLY A 232 21.77 -2.10 -11.28
CA GLY A 232 21.32 -1.23 -10.18
C GLY A 232 19.80 -1.05 -10.09
N LYS A 233 19.03 -1.41 -11.12
CA LYS A 233 17.56 -1.36 -11.13
C LYS A 233 16.96 -2.60 -10.47
N TYR A 234 15.63 -2.63 -10.34
CA TYR A 234 14.92 -3.68 -9.62
C TYR A 234 13.93 -4.44 -10.50
N ASN A 235 13.88 -5.77 -10.32
CA ASN A 235 12.82 -6.62 -10.82
C ASN A 235 11.79 -6.90 -9.72
N PHE A 236 10.52 -6.97 -10.11
CA PHE A 236 9.42 -7.34 -9.22
C PHE A 236 9.10 -8.82 -9.42
N LYS A 237 9.45 -9.64 -8.44
CA LYS A 237 9.29 -11.08 -8.50
C LYS A 237 8.11 -11.54 -7.66
N LYS A 238 7.16 -12.23 -8.28
CA LYS A 238 6.07 -12.88 -7.57
C LYS A 238 6.60 -13.97 -6.66
N ILE A 239 6.13 -14.00 -5.42
CA ILE A 239 6.51 -14.99 -4.43
C ILE A 239 5.30 -15.87 -4.03
N ASN A 240 5.61 -17.07 -3.56
CA ASN A 240 4.58 -17.95 -3.02
C ASN A 240 4.21 -17.48 -1.60
N PRO A 241 2.96 -17.16 -1.32
CA PRO A 241 2.52 -16.69 0.00
C PRO A 241 2.76 -17.70 1.13
N LYS A 242 2.98 -18.98 0.80
CA LYS A 242 3.33 -20.02 1.78
C LYS A 242 4.83 -20.04 2.15
N ASN A 243 5.65 -19.28 1.45
CA ASN A 243 7.10 -19.20 1.68
C ASN A 243 7.54 -17.76 2.01
N MET A 244 7.20 -17.31 3.22
CA MET A 244 7.61 -15.98 3.71
C MET A 244 9.10 -15.90 4.05
N GLY A 245 9.87 -17.01 4.03
CA GLY A 245 11.32 -16.98 4.23
C GLY A 245 12.03 -16.02 3.28
N ALA A 246 11.64 -15.99 2.01
CA ALA A 246 12.20 -15.06 1.03
C ALA A 246 11.94 -13.57 1.38
N VAL A 247 10.82 -13.25 2.05
CA VAL A 247 10.50 -11.90 2.53
C VAL A 247 11.49 -11.51 3.63
N TYR A 248 11.67 -12.40 4.61
CA TYR A 248 12.63 -12.17 5.70
C TYR A 248 14.05 -12.03 5.16
N GLU A 249 14.54 -12.96 4.33
CA GLU A 249 15.88 -12.88 3.74
C GLU A 249 16.12 -11.56 3.00
N ASN A 250 15.13 -11.08 2.25
CA ASN A 250 15.26 -9.84 1.49
C ASN A 250 15.26 -8.60 2.40
N LEU A 251 14.32 -8.53 3.35
CA LEU A 251 14.06 -7.31 4.13
C LEU A 251 14.86 -7.24 5.43
N THR A 252 15.36 -8.38 5.96
CA THR A 252 16.22 -8.40 7.16
C THR A 252 17.71 -8.43 6.86
N SER A 253 18.12 -8.40 5.60
CA SER A 253 19.54 -8.35 5.22
C SER A 253 20.39 -7.27 5.93
N PRO A 254 19.84 -6.10 6.35
CA PRO A 254 20.59 -5.15 7.17
C PRO A 254 21.07 -5.70 8.52
N TYR A 255 20.42 -6.73 9.06
CA TYR A 255 20.88 -7.40 10.30
C TYR A 255 22.23 -8.12 10.13
N ASP A 256 22.57 -8.56 8.91
CA ASP A 256 23.88 -9.15 8.60
C ASP A 256 25.02 -8.13 8.82
N GLU A 257 24.77 -6.85 8.59
CA GLU A 257 25.74 -5.80 8.88
C GLU A 257 25.95 -5.58 10.37
N LEU A 258 24.88 -5.70 11.16
CA LEU A 258 24.96 -5.65 12.63
C LEU A 258 25.74 -6.85 13.17
N ASP A 259 25.55 -8.03 12.61
CA ASP A 259 26.29 -9.22 13.03
C ASP A 259 27.78 -9.13 12.65
N LYS A 260 28.11 -8.57 11.48
CA LYS A 260 29.50 -8.25 11.11
C LYS A 260 30.11 -7.21 12.08
N LEU A 261 29.33 -6.21 12.52
CA LEU A 261 29.78 -5.23 13.50
C LEU A 261 30.01 -5.86 14.87
N LYS A 262 29.10 -6.74 15.34
CA LYS A 262 29.27 -7.52 16.58
C LYS A 262 30.55 -8.35 16.53
N ALA A 263 30.77 -9.06 15.42
CA ALA A 263 31.99 -9.82 15.22
C ALA A 263 33.25 -8.92 15.33
N LYS A 264 33.24 -7.75 14.68
CA LYS A 264 34.36 -6.79 14.76
C LYS A 264 34.61 -6.29 16.19
N ILE A 265 33.57 -6.14 17.00
CA ILE A 265 33.70 -5.72 18.41
C ILE A 265 34.34 -6.86 19.24
N LEU A 266 33.86 -8.11 19.04
CA LEU A 266 34.39 -9.28 19.75
C LEU A 266 35.85 -9.60 19.42
N PHE A 267 36.31 -9.26 18.23
CA PHE A 267 37.72 -9.50 17.82
C PHE A 267 38.62 -8.27 17.99
N LYS A 268 38.13 -7.18 18.62
CA LYS A 268 38.95 -6.01 18.97
C LYS A 268 39.62 -6.11 20.34
N GLU A 269 39.38 -7.18 21.09
CA GLU A 269 40.11 -7.57 22.27
C GLU A 269 41.30 -8.46 21.86
#